data_a2748cf7993c4d14fa1a8150a315bb60
#
_entry.id   a2748cf7993c4d14fa1a8150a315bb60
#
_cell.length_a   1.000
_cell.length_b   1.000
_cell.length_c   1.000
_cell.angle_alpha   90.00
_cell.angle_beta   90.00
_cell.angle_gamma   90.00
#
_symmetry.space_group_name_H-M   'P 1'
#
loop_
_entity.id
_entity.type
_entity.pdbx_description
1 polymer ?
#
loop_
_entity_poly.entity_id
_entity_poly.type
_entity_poly.pdbx_seq_one_letter_code
_entity_poly.pdbx_strand_id
1 'polypeptide(L)'
;MTNFINLLDLRPGRAIKFFILFSLLLITMLPFIWIYFLPIFGLIIPYTYYELKGKVMLGDTGANVLGVILGYCFTLWPSLIGKLILLVSLLILTMISEKYSFTEYIAKVKFLDWLDRLGRN
;
A
#
# COMPACT_ATOMS: atom_id res chain seq x y z
N MET A 1 5.64 -8.21 -0.98
CA MET A 1 4.67 -7.08 -1.08
C MET A 1 3.43 -7.33 -0.23
N THR A 2 2.82 -8.49 -0.27
CA THR A 2 1.64 -8.85 0.54
C THR A 2 1.85 -8.62 2.03
N ASN A 3 2.90 -9.19 2.61
CA ASN A 3 3.22 -9.00 4.03
C ASN A 3 3.39 -7.52 4.41
N PHE A 4 3.99 -6.72 3.52
CA PHE A 4 4.17 -5.29 3.76
C PHE A 4 2.84 -4.53 3.78
N ILE A 5 1.92 -4.81 2.84
CA ILE A 5 0.59 -4.20 2.84
C ILE A 5 -0.20 -4.63 4.08
N ASN A 6 -0.09 -5.89 4.48
CA ASN A 6 -0.74 -6.42 5.68
C ASN A 6 -0.25 -5.71 6.96
N LEU A 7 1.05 -5.43 7.06
CA LEU A 7 1.62 -4.65 8.15
C LEU A 7 1.12 -3.19 8.19
N LEU A 8 0.69 -2.65 7.07
CA LEU A 8 0.08 -1.32 7.02
C LEU A 8 -1.39 -1.34 7.44
N ASP A 9 -2.09 -2.48 7.31
CA ASP A 9 -3.52 -2.63 7.62
C ASP A 9 -3.83 -2.70 9.13
N LEU A 10 -2.96 -2.16 9.96
CA LEU A 10 -3.17 -2.04 11.42
C LEU A 10 -4.13 -0.91 11.80
N ARG A 11 -4.45 -0.02 10.87
CA ARG A 11 -5.42 1.08 11.05
C ARG A 11 -6.24 1.28 9.78
N PRO A 12 -7.56 1.58 9.91
CA PRO A 12 -8.44 1.76 8.76
C PRO A 12 -7.92 2.79 7.75
N GLY A 13 -7.94 2.42 6.47
CA GLY A 13 -7.57 3.28 5.35
C GLY A 13 -6.06 3.42 5.09
N ARG A 14 -5.18 2.95 5.96
CA ARG A 14 -3.72 3.11 5.77
C ARG A 14 -3.22 2.27 4.59
N ALA A 15 -3.58 1.00 4.55
CA ALA A 15 -3.18 0.08 3.48
C ALA A 15 -3.71 0.55 2.12
N ILE A 16 -4.96 0.98 2.06
CA ILE A 16 -5.58 1.49 0.82
C ILE A 16 -4.92 2.78 0.33
N LYS A 17 -4.67 3.74 1.22
CA LYS A 17 -3.96 4.99 0.85
C LYS A 17 -2.59 4.70 0.26
N PHE A 18 -1.84 3.79 0.90
CA PHE A 18 -0.55 3.36 0.39
C PHE A 18 -0.70 2.70 -0.99
N PHE A 19 -1.67 1.80 -1.15
CA PHE A 19 -1.93 1.15 -2.42
C PHE A 19 -2.24 2.16 -3.53
N ILE A 20 -3.15 3.10 -3.29
CA ILE A 20 -3.53 4.14 -4.26
C ILE A 20 -2.31 4.99 -4.63
N LEU A 21 -1.59 5.52 -3.63
CA LEU A 21 -0.41 6.35 -3.87
C LEU A 21 0.65 5.61 -4.70
N PHE A 22 0.91 4.37 -4.33
CA PHE A 22 1.96 3.58 -4.96
C PHE A 22 1.56 3.10 -6.37
N SER A 23 0.29 2.78 -6.59
CA SER A 23 -0.22 2.44 -7.92
C SER A 23 -0.20 3.64 -8.87
N LEU A 24 -0.54 4.84 -8.38
CA LEU A 24 -0.42 6.07 -9.17
C LEU A 24 1.04 6.33 -9.56
N LEU A 25 1.97 6.18 -8.63
CA LEU A 25 3.41 6.30 -8.93
C LEU A 25 3.84 5.27 -10.00
N LEU A 26 3.40 4.02 -9.89
CA LEU A 26 3.71 3.00 -10.90
C LEU A 26 3.13 3.34 -12.27
N ILE A 27 1.91 3.84 -12.32
CA ILE A 27 1.26 4.25 -13.58
C ILE A 27 2.04 5.40 -14.25
N THR A 28 2.58 6.35 -13.49
CA THR A 28 3.41 7.42 -14.07
C THR A 28 4.70 6.89 -14.68
N MET A 29 5.29 5.85 -14.09
CA MET A 29 6.53 5.21 -14.57
C MET A 29 6.29 4.20 -15.70
N LEU A 30 5.14 3.53 -15.69
CA LEU A 30 4.74 2.50 -16.64
C LEU A 30 3.29 2.75 -17.11
N PRO A 31 3.06 3.71 -18.03
CA PRO A 31 1.70 4.12 -18.38
C PRO A 31 0.80 2.99 -18.89
N PHE A 32 1.36 1.95 -19.52
CA PHE A 32 0.58 0.83 -20.06
C PHE A 32 -0.13 -0.02 -18.98
N ILE A 33 0.30 0.08 -17.70
CA ILE A 33 -0.31 -0.71 -16.62
C ILE A 33 -1.61 -0.11 -16.09
N TRP A 34 -2.00 1.10 -16.51
CA TRP A 34 -3.23 1.75 -16.05
C TRP A 34 -4.48 0.87 -16.26
N ILE A 35 -4.49 0.07 -17.33
CA ILE A 35 -5.61 -0.80 -17.67
C ILE A 35 -5.87 -1.88 -16.59
N TYR A 36 -4.82 -2.32 -15.90
CA TYR A 36 -4.94 -3.29 -14.80
C TYR A 36 -5.47 -2.63 -13.52
N PHE A 37 -5.15 -1.35 -13.32
CA PHE A 37 -5.58 -0.62 -12.12
C PHE A 37 -6.99 -0.04 -12.24
N LEU A 38 -7.49 0.22 -13.42
CA LEU A 38 -8.80 0.84 -13.63
C LEU A 38 -9.95 0.07 -12.94
N PRO A 39 -10.14 -1.24 -13.15
CA PRO A 39 -11.19 -1.99 -12.47
C PRO A 39 -10.97 -2.07 -10.96
N ILE A 40 -9.70 -2.09 -10.51
CA ILE A 40 -9.35 -2.14 -9.09
C ILE A 40 -9.72 -0.82 -8.40
N PHE A 41 -9.44 0.31 -9.02
CA PHE A 41 -9.85 1.62 -8.51
C PHE A 41 -11.37 1.76 -8.46
N GLY A 42 -12.10 1.20 -9.44
CA GLY A 42 -13.54 1.14 -9.43
C GLY A 42 -14.13 0.43 -8.20
N LEU A 43 -13.43 -0.56 -7.67
CA LEU A 43 -13.81 -1.28 -6.45
C LEU A 43 -13.30 -0.58 -5.19
N ILE A 44 -12.04 -0.12 -5.18
CA ILE A 44 -11.38 0.41 -3.99
C ILE A 44 -11.90 1.79 -3.61
N ILE A 45 -12.20 2.66 -4.57
CA ILE A 45 -12.66 4.02 -4.28
C ILE A 45 -13.93 4.03 -3.43
N PRO A 46 -15.03 3.35 -3.81
CA PRO A 46 -16.22 3.29 -2.96
C PRO A 46 -15.96 2.55 -1.63
N TYR A 47 -15.13 1.51 -1.63
CA TYR A 47 -14.77 0.78 -0.42
C TYR A 47 -14.01 1.67 0.58
N THR A 48 -13.10 2.52 0.10
CA THR A 48 -12.32 3.47 0.91
C THR A 48 -13.23 4.35 1.77
N TYR A 49 -14.36 4.78 1.23
CA TYR A 49 -15.32 5.60 1.99
C TYR A 49 -15.82 4.90 3.26
N TYR A 50 -16.17 3.62 3.16
CA TYR A 50 -16.64 2.84 4.31
C TYR A 50 -15.54 2.52 5.30
N GLU A 51 -14.34 2.27 4.81
CA GLU A 51 -13.18 1.97 5.65
C GLU A 51 -12.71 3.21 6.42
N LEU A 52 -12.66 4.38 5.80
CA LEU A 52 -12.32 5.63 6.47
C LEU A 52 -13.31 6.01 7.57
N LYS A 53 -14.57 5.57 7.45
CA LYS A 53 -15.58 5.70 8.50
C LYS A 53 -15.50 4.62 9.60
N GLY A 54 -14.51 3.74 9.53
CA GLY A 54 -14.33 2.65 10.49
C GLY A 54 -15.44 1.60 10.47
N LYS A 55 -16.26 1.55 9.40
CA LYS A 55 -17.36 0.58 9.28
C LYS A 55 -16.89 -0.79 8.81
N VAL A 56 -15.79 -0.83 8.09
CA VAL A 56 -15.15 -2.03 7.54
C VAL A 56 -13.64 -1.88 7.64
N MET A 57 -12.93 -2.98 7.62
CA MET A 57 -11.47 -3.02 7.47
C MET A 57 -11.13 -3.97 6.33
N LEU A 58 -10.04 -3.68 5.63
CA LEU A 58 -9.56 -4.48 4.50
C LEU A 58 -9.23 -5.92 4.96
N GLY A 59 -8.58 -6.05 6.11
CA GLY A 59 -8.17 -7.31 6.69
C GLY A 59 -7.09 -8.03 5.87
N ASP A 60 -6.60 -9.14 6.40
CA ASP A 60 -5.50 -9.92 5.80
C ASP A 60 -5.80 -10.32 4.36
N THR A 61 -7.03 -10.75 4.08
CA THR A 61 -7.42 -11.18 2.73
C THR A 61 -7.33 -10.04 1.72
N GLY A 62 -7.89 -8.89 2.03
CA GLY A 62 -7.84 -7.72 1.15
C GLY A 62 -6.42 -7.17 1.01
N ALA A 63 -5.70 -7.02 2.11
CA ALA A 63 -4.31 -6.57 2.11
C ALA A 63 -3.40 -7.46 1.26
N ASN A 64 -3.57 -8.79 1.36
CA ASN A 64 -2.83 -9.74 0.54
C ASN A 64 -3.15 -9.60 -0.95
N VAL A 65 -4.42 -9.43 -1.32
CA VAL A 65 -4.83 -9.20 -2.72
C VAL A 65 -4.17 -7.94 -3.28
N LEU A 66 -4.24 -6.81 -2.57
CA LEU A 66 -3.60 -5.56 -2.98
C LEU A 66 -2.08 -5.72 -3.09
N GLY A 67 -1.47 -6.45 -2.17
CA GLY A 67 -0.04 -6.75 -2.19
C GLY A 67 0.40 -7.60 -3.39
N VAL A 68 -0.41 -8.60 -3.78
CA VAL A 68 -0.16 -9.41 -4.98
C VAL A 68 -0.23 -8.54 -6.23
N ILE A 69 -1.25 -7.69 -6.35
CA ILE A 69 -1.43 -6.81 -7.51
C ILE A 69 -0.22 -5.89 -7.68
N LEU A 70 0.19 -5.19 -6.63
CA LEU A 70 1.37 -4.33 -6.67
C LEU A 70 2.64 -5.13 -6.98
N GLY A 71 2.82 -6.29 -6.36
CA GLY A 71 3.97 -7.16 -6.60
C GLY A 71 4.03 -7.62 -8.04
N TYR A 72 2.91 -8.01 -8.63
CA TYR A 72 2.83 -8.38 -10.04
C TYR A 72 3.21 -7.20 -10.95
N CYS A 73 2.64 -6.02 -10.74
CA CYS A 73 2.97 -4.84 -11.53
C CYS A 73 4.46 -4.49 -11.44
N PHE A 74 5.11 -4.75 -10.31
CA PHE A 74 6.54 -4.61 -10.16
C PHE A 74 7.37 -5.58 -11.03
N THR A 75 6.86 -6.77 -11.28
CA THR A 75 7.57 -7.71 -12.19
C THR A 75 7.63 -7.20 -13.62
N LEU A 76 6.71 -6.31 -14.00
CA LEU A 76 6.68 -5.67 -15.32
C LEU A 76 7.72 -4.55 -15.47
N TRP A 77 8.39 -4.15 -14.39
CA TRP A 77 9.46 -3.15 -14.45
C TRP A 77 10.62 -3.64 -15.31
N PRO A 78 11.09 -2.85 -16.29
CA PRO A 78 12.08 -3.34 -17.26
C PRO A 78 13.46 -3.56 -16.65
N SER A 79 13.84 -2.81 -15.60
CA SER A 79 15.17 -2.87 -15.01
C SER A 79 15.29 -3.96 -13.95
N LEU A 80 16.22 -4.89 -14.13
CA LEU A 80 16.55 -5.90 -13.13
C LEU A 80 17.10 -5.25 -11.83
N ILE A 81 17.92 -4.22 -11.98
CA ILE A 81 18.48 -3.49 -10.84
C ILE A 81 17.36 -2.84 -10.01
N GLY A 82 16.38 -2.22 -10.67
CA GLY A 82 15.20 -1.65 -9.99
C GLY A 82 14.40 -2.70 -9.22
N LYS A 83 14.21 -3.89 -9.78
CA LYS A 83 13.54 -5.01 -9.08
C LYS A 83 14.31 -5.47 -7.85
N LEU A 84 15.64 -5.57 -7.96
CA LEU A 84 16.49 -5.97 -6.84
C LEU A 84 16.50 -4.92 -5.72
N ILE A 85 16.61 -3.64 -6.06
CA ILE A 85 16.54 -2.54 -5.08
C ILE A 85 15.22 -2.58 -4.34
N LEU A 86 14.09 -2.75 -5.05
CA LEU A 86 12.79 -2.87 -4.43
C LEU A 86 12.70 -4.09 -3.52
N LEU A 87 13.14 -5.25 -3.99
CA LEU A 87 13.11 -6.48 -3.18
C LEU A 87 13.88 -6.28 -1.87
N VAL A 88 15.10 -5.75 -1.95
CA VAL A 88 15.93 -5.49 -0.77
C VAL A 88 15.26 -4.47 0.16
N SER A 89 14.71 -3.39 -0.39
CA SER A 89 14.03 -2.37 0.43
C SER A 89 12.80 -2.94 1.14
N LEU A 90 12.02 -3.78 0.48
CA LEU A 90 10.86 -4.45 1.11
C LEU A 90 11.29 -5.44 2.20
N LEU A 91 12.36 -6.20 1.98
CA LEU A 91 12.89 -7.10 3.01
C LEU A 91 13.36 -6.31 4.23
N ILE A 92 14.11 -5.22 4.03
CA ILE A 92 14.56 -4.37 5.14
C ILE A 92 13.37 -3.77 5.88
N LEU A 93 12.37 -3.23 5.18
CA LEU A 93 11.16 -2.68 5.79
C LEU A 93 10.38 -3.73 6.58
N THR A 94 10.26 -4.95 6.06
CA THR A 94 9.60 -6.05 6.77
C THR A 94 10.37 -6.44 8.04
N MET A 95 11.69 -6.55 7.98
CA MET A 95 12.52 -6.86 9.16
C MET A 95 12.46 -5.75 10.22
N ILE A 96 12.43 -4.48 9.80
CA ILE A 96 12.29 -3.35 10.72
C ILE A 96 10.90 -3.37 11.37
N SER A 97 9.85 -3.72 10.61
CA SER A 97 8.48 -3.76 11.11
C SER A 97 8.24 -4.86 12.15
N GLU A 98 8.98 -5.96 12.08
CA GLU A 98 8.92 -7.01 13.09
C GLU A 98 9.55 -6.58 14.42
N LYS A 99 10.56 -5.69 14.36
CA LYS A 99 11.25 -5.16 15.56
C LYS A 99 10.59 -3.93 16.18
N TYR A 100 9.99 -3.08 15.36
CA TYR A 100 9.44 -1.80 15.78
C TYR A 100 7.99 -1.65 15.32
N SER A 101 7.12 -1.16 16.20
CA SER A 101 5.72 -0.87 15.84
C SER A 101 5.67 0.23 14.77
N PHE A 102 5.23 -0.11 13.57
CA PHE A 102 5.01 0.86 12.47
C PHE A 102 4.14 2.03 12.91
N THR A 103 3.17 1.76 13.79
CA THR A 103 2.24 2.77 14.30
C THR A 103 2.96 3.84 15.12
N GLU A 104 3.94 3.45 15.94
CA GLU A 104 4.73 4.41 16.72
C GLU A 104 5.68 5.23 15.84
N TYR A 105 6.22 4.62 14.79
CA TYR A 105 7.10 5.33 13.85
C TYR A 105 6.34 6.36 13.02
N ILE A 106 5.15 5.99 12.52
CA ILE A 106 4.29 6.91 11.76
C ILE A 106 3.83 8.07 12.64
N ALA A 107 3.49 7.83 13.91
CA ALA A 107 3.08 8.89 14.84
C ALA A 107 4.21 9.89 15.17
N LYS A 108 5.48 9.49 15.07
CA LYS A 108 6.64 10.37 15.30
C LYS A 108 6.92 11.34 14.14
N VAL A 109 6.54 10.98 12.92
CA VAL A 109 6.77 11.80 11.73
C VAL A 109 5.50 12.57 11.42
N LYS A 110 5.48 13.88 11.69
CA LYS A 110 4.31 14.77 11.53
C LYS A 110 3.60 14.64 10.17
N PHE A 111 4.36 14.50 9.09
CA PHE A 111 3.82 14.33 7.74
C PHE A 111 3.10 12.99 7.58
N LEU A 112 3.69 11.90 8.07
CA LEU A 112 3.08 10.57 8.01
C LEU A 112 1.86 10.45 8.91
N ASP A 113 1.89 11.05 10.10
CA ASP A 113 0.73 11.11 11.01
C ASP A 113 -0.42 11.92 10.40
N TRP A 114 -0.13 13.04 9.75
CA TRP A 114 -1.14 13.81 9.02
C TRP A 114 -1.77 12.98 7.89
N LEU A 115 -0.95 12.31 7.08
CA LEU A 115 -1.44 11.43 5.99
C LEU A 115 -2.26 10.26 6.53
N ASP A 116 -1.85 9.68 7.67
CA ASP A 116 -2.56 8.58 8.33
C ASP A 116 -3.96 9.01 8.80
N ARG A 117 -4.08 10.22 9.34
CA ARG A 117 -5.35 10.79 9.83
C ARG A 117 -6.25 11.34 8.73
N LEU A 118 -5.73 11.60 7.54
CA LEU A 118 -6.47 12.22 6.45
C LEU A 118 -7.72 11.40 6.09
N GLY A 119 -8.89 12.04 6.16
CA GLY A 119 -10.18 11.42 5.81
C GLY A 119 -10.74 10.43 6.82
N ARG A 120 -10.08 10.26 7.96
CA ARG A 120 -10.57 9.42 9.07
C ARG A 120 -11.28 10.32 10.10
N ASN A 121 -12.57 10.08 10.28
CA ASN A 121 -13.39 10.71 11.33
C ASN A 121 -13.44 9.83 12.58
#